data_9e0e7edad7b744e5b08ae22b1c6d377e
#
_entry.id   9e0e7edad7b744e5b08ae22b1c6d377e
#
_cell.length_a   1.000
_cell.length_b   1.000
_cell.length_c   1.000
_cell.angle_alpha   90.00
_cell.angle_beta   90.00
_cell.angle_gamma   90.00
#
_symmetry.space_group_name_H-M   'P 1'
#
loop_
_entity.id
_entity.type
_entity.pdbx_description
1 polymer ?
#
loop_
_entity_poly.entity_id
_entity_poly.type
_entity_poly.pdbx_seq_one_letter_code
_entity_poly.pdbx_strand_id
1 'polypeptide(L)'
;TAAIQCFRKGAMMANPSYVQIHPTCIPVHGDKQSKLTLMSESLRNDGRIWVPKKLEDAKALQAGTKQGYEIPEEDRDYYLERRYPAFGNLVPRDVASRAAKERCDKGFGVNNTGLAVFLDFSESIQRLGIDEILQRYGNLFDMYEEITDVNPGEKACTKNGVDYYHPMMIFPAIHYTMGGVWVDYELQTTIPGLFAIGECNFSDHGANRLGASALMQGLADGYF
;
A
#
# COMPACT_ATOMS: atom_id res chain seq x y z
N THR A 1 15.18 -3.05 -18.03
CA THR A 1 15.40 -1.71 -17.45
C THR A 1 16.82 -1.23 -17.73
N ALA A 2 17.09 0.08 -17.61
CA ALA A 2 18.41 0.66 -17.82
C ALA A 2 19.47 0.05 -16.89
N ALA A 3 19.18 -0.11 -15.60
CA ALA A 3 20.09 -0.72 -14.63
C ALA A 3 20.56 -2.13 -15.04
N ILE A 4 19.69 -2.96 -15.59
CA ILE A 4 20.06 -4.29 -16.11
C ILE A 4 20.95 -4.20 -17.35
N GLN A 5 20.76 -3.19 -18.20
CA GLN A 5 21.67 -2.99 -19.34
C GLN A 5 23.08 -2.55 -18.87
N CYS A 6 23.14 -1.67 -17.86
CA CYS A 6 24.43 -1.31 -17.23
C CYS A 6 25.13 -2.55 -16.65
N PHE A 7 24.41 -3.40 -15.90
CA PHE A 7 24.92 -4.66 -15.37
C PHE A 7 25.45 -5.57 -16.47
N ARG A 8 24.71 -5.76 -17.55
CA ARG A 8 25.14 -6.59 -18.72
C ARG A 8 26.38 -6.04 -19.41
N LYS A 9 26.68 -4.75 -19.24
CA LYS A 9 27.89 -4.07 -19.76
C LYS A 9 29.03 -4.05 -18.77
N GLY A 10 28.88 -4.68 -17.60
CA GLY A 10 29.94 -4.85 -16.60
C GLY A 10 29.85 -3.91 -15.42
N ALA A 11 28.81 -3.09 -15.29
CA ALA A 11 28.60 -2.32 -14.06
C ALA A 11 28.28 -3.27 -12.90
N MET A 12 28.87 -3.03 -11.74
CA MET A 12 28.57 -3.77 -10.52
C MET A 12 27.21 -3.34 -9.95
N MET A 13 26.57 -4.27 -9.25
CA MET A 13 25.34 -4.02 -8.49
C MET A 13 25.63 -4.16 -6.99
N ALA A 14 24.91 -3.38 -6.17
CA ALA A 14 24.93 -3.52 -4.72
C ALA A 14 23.52 -3.71 -4.19
N ASN A 15 23.39 -4.55 -3.14
CA ASN A 15 22.12 -4.85 -2.46
C ASN A 15 20.97 -5.27 -3.40
N PRO A 16 21.17 -6.08 -4.44
CA PRO A 16 20.17 -6.31 -5.50
C PRO A 16 18.87 -6.98 -5.01
N SER A 17 18.89 -7.59 -3.83
CA SER A 17 17.73 -8.22 -3.19
C SER A 17 16.91 -7.29 -2.29
N TYR A 18 17.36 -6.04 -2.10
CA TYR A 18 16.68 -5.09 -1.21
C TYR A 18 15.55 -4.39 -1.95
N VAL A 19 14.35 -4.92 -1.75
CA VAL A 19 13.11 -4.44 -2.38
C VAL A 19 12.12 -4.05 -1.30
N GLN A 20 11.54 -2.86 -1.44
CA GLN A 20 10.49 -2.39 -0.53
C GLN A 20 9.10 -2.79 -1.03
N ILE A 21 8.28 -3.28 -0.13
CA ILE A 21 6.87 -3.57 -0.36
C ILE A 21 6.03 -2.41 0.16
N HIS A 22 5.07 -1.94 -0.64
CA HIS A 22 4.10 -0.93 -0.24
C HIS A 22 2.79 -1.57 0.21
N PRO A 23 2.25 -1.24 1.40
CA PRO A 23 1.09 -1.93 1.95
C PRO A 23 -0.25 -1.49 1.35
N THR A 24 -0.33 -0.28 0.75
CA THR A 24 -1.57 0.34 0.27
C THR A 24 -1.61 0.39 -1.25
N CYS A 25 -1.71 -0.78 -1.89
CA CYS A 25 -1.92 -0.86 -3.34
C CYS A 25 -3.31 -1.41 -3.63
N ILE A 26 -3.96 -0.94 -4.70
CA ILE A 26 -5.22 -1.50 -5.18
C ILE A 26 -4.89 -2.86 -5.80
N PRO A 27 -5.50 -3.98 -5.35
CA PRO A 27 -5.37 -5.28 -6.01
C PRO A 27 -5.79 -5.21 -7.48
N VAL A 28 -5.28 -6.10 -8.32
CA VAL A 28 -5.72 -6.15 -9.72
C VAL A 28 -7.23 -6.32 -9.79
N HIS A 29 -7.89 -5.42 -10.49
CA HIS A 29 -9.35 -5.33 -10.59
C HIS A 29 -9.79 -5.20 -12.04
N GLY A 30 -10.47 -6.22 -12.57
CA GLY A 30 -11.04 -6.24 -13.92
C GLY A 30 -10.06 -5.84 -15.03
N ASP A 31 -10.60 -5.32 -16.12
CA ASP A 31 -9.85 -4.92 -17.32
C ASP A 31 -9.32 -3.47 -17.25
N LYS A 32 -9.73 -2.69 -16.24
CA LYS A 32 -9.32 -1.29 -16.06
C LYS A 32 -7.90 -1.15 -15.53
N GLN A 33 -7.32 -2.24 -15.03
CA GLN A 33 -6.04 -2.23 -14.35
C GLN A 33 -5.16 -3.39 -14.79
N SER A 34 -4.05 -3.10 -15.45
CA SER A 34 -3.10 -4.13 -15.92
C SER A 34 -2.14 -4.64 -14.85
N LYS A 35 -2.01 -3.92 -13.73
CA LYS A 35 -1.12 -4.23 -12.59
C LYS A 35 -1.64 -3.58 -11.32
N LEU A 36 -1.10 -4.01 -10.17
CA LEU A 36 -1.35 -3.36 -8.88
C LEU A 36 -1.05 -1.86 -8.96
N THR A 37 -2.01 -1.03 -8.55
CA THR A 37 -1.87 0.43 -8.52
C THR A 37 -1.53 0.90 -7.13
N LEU A 38 -0.43 1.65 -7.03
CA LEU A 38 0.04 2.22 -5.78
C LEU A 38 -0.86 3.39 -5.36
N MET A 39 -1.27 3.39 -4.09
CA MET A 39 -1.97 4.51 -3.46
C MET A 39 -1.09 5.17 -2.40
N SER A 40 -1.42 6.41 -2.02
CA SER A 40 -0.70 7.12 -0.97
C SER A 40 -0.75 6.38 0.37
N GLU A 41 0.39 6.32 1.05
CA GLU A 41 0.48 5.80 2.41
C GLU A 41 -0.31 6.65 3.42
N SER A 42 -0.55 7.93 3.12
CA SER A 42 -1.31 8.85 3.97
C SER A 42 -2.74 8.37 4.26
N LEU A 43 -3.31 7.53 3.40
CA LEU A 43 -4.61 6.89 3.64
C LEU A 43 -4.67 6.16 5.00
N ARG A 44 -3.54 5.66 5.50
CA ARG A 44 -3.46 4.97 6.79
C ARG A 44 -3.52 5.91 8.00
N ASN A 45 -3.44 7.24 7.79
CA ASN A 45 -3.57 8.21 8.89
C ASN A 45 -5.00 8.27 9.43
N ASP A 46 -5.98 8.15 8.55
CA ASP A 46 -7.40 8.22 8.90
C ASP A 46 -8.16 6.93 8.58
N GLY A 47 -7.65 6.08 7.66
CA GLY A 47 -8.24 4.77 7.35
C GLY A 47 -7.79 3.70 8.33
N ARG A 48 -8.72 2.83 8.75
CA ARG A 48 -8.47 1.69 9.63
C ARG A 48 -8.39 0.38 8.84
N ILE A 49 -7.34 -0.40 9.08
CA ILE A 49 -7.10 -1.66 8.37
C ILE A 49 -7.65 -2.84 9.16
N TRP A 50 -8.49 -3.66 8.50
CA TRP A 50 -9.09 -4.81 9.13
C TRP A 50 -9.39 -5.96 8.17
N VAL A 51 -9.66 -7.13 8.74
CA VAL A 51 -10.24 -8.32 8.09
C VAL A 51 -11.36 -8.88 8.97
N PRO A 52 -12.29 -9.71 8.46
CA PRO A 52 -13.29 -10.33 9.33
C PRO A 52 -12.62 -11.26 10.34
N LYS A 53 -13.22 -11.40 11.53
CA LYS A 53 -12.79 -12.35 12.57
C LYS A 53 -13.15 -13.79 12.23
N LYS A 54 -14.25 -14.00 11.46
CA LYS A 54 -14.78 -15.31 11.13
C LYS A 54 -14.39 -15.70 9.71
N LEU A 55 -13.94 -16.93 9.52
CA LEU A 55 -13.62 -17.47 8.19
C LEU A 55 -14.86 -17.58 7.28
N GLU A 56 -16.03 -17.77 7.85
CA GLU A 56 -17.31 -17.79 7.12
C GLU A 56 -17.58 -16.45 6.45
N ASP A 57 -17.36 -15.35 7.16
CA ASP A 57 -17.50 -14.00 6.61
C ASP A 57 -16.46 -13.75 5.50
N ALA A 58 -15.22 -14.16 5.72
CA ALA A 58 -14.18 -14.05 4.69
C ALA A 58 -14.57 -14.80 3.40
N LYS A 59 -15.09 -16.03 3.53
CA LYS A 59 -15.57 -16.82 2.39
C LYS A 59 -16.78 -16.17 1.69
N ALA A 60 -17.70 -15.58 2.45
CA ALA A 60 -18.85 -14.89 1.90
C ALA A 60 -18.44 -13.62 1.11
N LEU A 61 -17.44 -12.87 1.62
CA LEU A 61 -16.84 -11.74 0.92
C LEU A 61 -16.11 -12.18 -0.37
N GLN A 62 -15.33 -13.25 -0.30
CA GLN A 62 -14.64 -13.85 -1.46
C GLN A 62 -15.62 -14.33 -2.54
N ALA A 63 -16.75 -14.87 -2.14
CA ALA A 63 -17.82 -15.31 -3.04
C ALA A 63 -18.69 -14.15 -3.57
N GLY A 64 -18.51 -12.92 -3.09
CA GLY A 64 -19.33 -11.76 -3.44
C GLY A 64 -20.75 -11.79 -2.90
N THR A 65 -21.06 -12.70 -1.98
CA THR A 65 -22.38 -12.83 -1.35
C THR A 65 -22.57 -11.91 -0.14
N LYS A 66 -21.53 -11.23 0.30
CA LYS A 66 -21.51 -10.25 1.38
C LYS A 66 -20.61 -9.09 1.04
N GLN A 67 -20.90 -7.91 1.56
CA GLN A 67 -20.10 -6.70 1.37
C GLN A 67 -19.38 -6.30 2.67
N GLY A 68 -18.26 -5.56 2.56
CA GLY A 68 -17.47 -5.17 3.71
C GLY A 68 -18.25 -4.38 4.76
N TYR A 69 -19.10 -3.44 4.33
CA TYR A 69 -19.95 -2.65 5.23
C TYR A 69 -21.04 -3.47 5.95
N GLU A 70 -21.30 -4.70 5.53
CA GLU A 70 -22.28 -5.59 6.20
C GLU A 70 -21.66 -6.31 7.41
N ILE A 71 -20.33 -6.38 7.52
CA ILE A 71 -19.65 -6.98 8.65
C ILE A 71 -19.78 -6.05 9.87
N PRO A 72 -20.38 -6.51 10.98
CA PRO A 72 -20.51 -5.72 12.21
C PRO A 72 -19.14 -5.35 12.79
N GLU A 73 -19.08 -4.23 13.51
CA GLU A 73 -17.83 -3.72 14.10
C GLU A 73 -17.17 -4.76 15.05
N GLU A 74 -17.97 -5.46 15.85
CA GLU A 74 -17.53 -6.52 16.74
C GLU A 74 -16.91 -7.73 16.05
N ASP A 75 -17.23 -7.95 14.77
CA ASP A 75 -16.72 -9.05 13.94
C ASP A 75 -15.54 -8.63 13.05
N ARG A 76 -15.02 -7.39 13.20
CA ARG A 76 -13.84 -6.88 12.51
C ARG A 76 -12.57 -7.09 13.34
N ASP A 77 -11.52 -7.66 12.76
CA ASP A 77 -10.19 -7.77 13.37
C ASP A 77 -9.30 -6.62 12.87
N TYR A 78 -9.14 -5.58 13.64
CA TYR A 78 -8.19 -4.50 13.44
C TYR A 78 -6.80 -4.97 13.87
N TYR A 79 -6.24 -5.92 13.12
CA TYR A 79 -5.08 -6.72 13.50
C TYR A 79 -3.80 -5.90 13.71
N LEU A 80 -3.62 -4.76 13.04
CA LEU A 80 -2.47 -3.88 13.27
C LEU A 80 -2.60 -3.15 14.60
N GLU A 81 -3.76 -2.58 14.91
CA GLU A 81 -4.04 -1.90 16.17
C GLU A 81 -3.91 -2.85 17.35
N ARG A 82 -4.44 -4.06 17.22
CA ARG A 82 -4.36 -5.10 18.24
C ARG A 82 -2.94 -5.60 18.51
N ARG A 83 -2.12 -5.76 17.46
CA ARG A 83 -0.76 -6.29 17.57
C ARG A 83 0.27 -5.24 17.92
N TYR A 84 0.06 -4.02 17.47
CA TYR A 84 1.00 -2.91 17.58
C TYR A 84 0.31 -1.65 18.14
N PRO A 85 -0.20 -1.68 19.38
CA PRO A 85 -1.06 -0.60 19.91
C PRO A 85 -0.37 0.77 19.96
N ALA A 86 0.97 0.81 20.02
CA ALA A 86 1.72 2.08 20.00
C ALA A 86 1.73 2.78 18.63
N PHE A 87 1.54 2.05 17.53
CA PHE A 87 1.61 2.58 16.17
C PHE A 87 0.30 2.40 15.39
N GLY A 88 -0.49 1.39 15.74
CA GLY A 88 -1.74 1.06 15.06
C GLY A 88 -1.55 0.86 13.55
N ASN A 89 -2.34 1.56 12.75
CA ASN A 89 -2.25 1.50 11.31
C ASN A 89 -0.98 2.17 10.74
N LEU A 90 -0.23 2.93 11.54
CA LEU A 90 0.98 3.65 11.14
C LEU A 90 2.28 2.87 11.36
N VAL A 91 2.20 1.56 11.60
CA VAL A 91 3.39 0.70 11.64
C VAL A 91 4.20 0.80 10.34
N PRO A 92 5.54 0.54 10.36
CA PRO A 92 6.38 0.53 9.18
C PRO A 92 5.80 -0.31 8.03
N ARG A 93 6.11 0.05 6.79
CA ARG A 93 5.56 -0.57 5.57
C ARG A 93 5.74 -2.09 5.53
N ASP A 94 6.91 -2.56 5.90
CA ASP A 94 7.24 -3.98 5.92
C ASP A 94 6.42 -4.75 6.98
N VAL A 95 6.17 -4.15 8.13
CA VAL A 95 5.33 -4.71 9.20
C VAL A 95 3.87 -4.80 8.73
N ALA A 96 3.32 -3.71 8.19
CA ALA A 96 1.95 -3.68 7.68
C ALA A 96 1.76 -4.70 6.54
N SER A 97 2.73 -4.75 5.60
CA SER A 97 2.68 -5.67 4.45
C SER A 97 2.72 -7.14 4.86
N ARG A 98 3.64 -7.51 5.77
CA ARG A 98 3.72 -8.89 6.28
C ARG A 98 2.47 -9.29 7.06
N ALA A 99 1.93 -8.38 7.87
CA ALA A 99 0.72 -8.63 8.63
C ALA A 99 -0.50 -8.84 7.72
N ALA A 100 -0.66 -8.02 6.66
CA ALA A 100 -1.72 -8.19 5.67
C ALA A 100 -1.58 -9.53 4.92
N LYS A 101 -0.38 -9.84 4.43
CA LYS A 101 -0.09 -11.12 3.78
C LYS A 101 -0.42 -12.31 4.67
N GLU A 102 -0.01 -12.26 5.94
CA GLU A 102 -0.32 -13.33 6.92
C GLU A 102 -1.83 -13.53 7.12
N ARG A 103 -2.64 -12.45 7.13
CA ARG A 103 -4.10 -12.57 7.23
C ARG A 103 -4.68 -13.27 5.99
N CYS A 104 -4.21 -12.88 4.80
CA CYS A 104 -4.64 -13.50 3.55
C CYS A 104 -4.25 -14.98 3.49
N ASP A 105 -3.01 -15.34 3.87
CA ASP A 105 -2.52 -16.73 3.88
C ASP A 105 -3.30 -17.61 4.87
N LYS A 106 -3.86 -17.03 5.92
CA LYS A 106 -4.75 -17.72 6.87
C LYS A 106 -6.21 -17.80 6.40
N GLY A 107 -6.51 -17.31 5.19
CA GLY A 107 -7.84 -17.39 4.60
C GLY A 107 -8.79 -16.23 4.93
N PHE A 108 -8.30 -15.18 5.61
CA PHE A 108 -9.10 -14.00 5.98
C PHE A 108 -9.10 -12.89 4.93
N GLY A 109 -8.49 -13.09 3.76
CA GLY A 109 -8.55 -12.12 2.67
C GLY A 109 -9.96 -11.89 2.16
N VAL A 110 -10.23 -10.68 1.64
CA VAL A 110 -11.60 -10.18 1.46
C VAL A 110 -12.08 -10.06 0.00
N ASN A 111 -11.20 -10.17 -0.98
CA ASN A 111 -11.59 -10.17 -2.40
C ASN A 111 -11.74 -11.60 -2.94
N ASN A 112 -12.21 -11.73 -4.19
CA ASN A 112 -12.42 -13.02 -4.86
C ASN A 112 -11.16 -13.90 -4.96
N THR A 113 -9.96 -13.31 -4.88
CA THR A 113 -8.69 -14.05 -4.87
C THR A 113 -8.21 -14.38 -3.45
N GLY A 114 -8.85 -13.84 -2.41
CA GLY A 114 -8.38 -13.91 -1.03
C GLY A 114 -7.12 -13.08 -0.75
N LEU A 115 -6.71 -12.22 -1.69
CA LEU A 115 -5.49 -11.41 -1.61
C LEU A 115 -5.82 -9.92 -1.48
N ALA A 116 -6.61 -9.57 -0.46
CA ALA A 116 -6.88 -8.20 -0.06
C ALA A 116 -7.24 -8.12 1.43
N VAL A 117 -7.05 -6.95 2.02
CA VAL A 117 -7.58 -6.55 3.33
C VAL A 117 -8.37 -5.26 3.16
N PHE A 118 -9.24 -4.93 4.09
CA PHE A 118 -9.99 -3.68 4.04
C PHE A 118 -9.20 -2.52 4.65
N LEU A 119 -9.37 -1.34 4.04
CA LEU A 119 -9.02 -0.02 4.55
C LEU A 119 -10.31 0.81 4.61
N ASP A 120 -10.78 1.14 5.79
CA ASP A 120 -12.12 1.67 6.06
C ASP A 120 -12.05 3.07 6.66
N PHE A 121 -12.78 4.01 6.09
CA PHE A 121 -12.86 5.40 6.52
C PHE A 121 -14.13 5.73 7.31
N SER A 122 -15.01 4.76 7.57
CA SER A 122 -16.30 5.01 8.25
C SER A 122 -16.14 5.73 9.58
N GLU A 123 -15.18 5.32 10.43
CA GLU A 123 -14.92 5.98 11.72
C GLU A 123 -14.42 7.41 11.55
N SER A 124 -13.44 7.63 10.69
CA SER A 124 -12.89 8.97 10.46
C SER A 124 -13.90 9.93 9.82
N ILE A 125 -14.75 9.43 8.92
CA ILE A 125 -15.84 10.23 8.34
C ILE A 125 -16.87 10.61 9.43
N GLN A 126 -17.21 9.70 10.33
CA GLN A 126 -18.09 10.01 11.46
C GLN A 126 -17.49 11.06 12.40
N ARG A 127 -16.19 11.00 12.64
CA ARG A 127 -15.46 11.87 13.56
C ARG A 127 -15.16 13.26 12.98
N LEU A 128 -14.76 13.34 11.70
CA LEU A 128 -14.26 14.55 11.05
C LEU A 128 -15.27 15.15 10.06
N GLY A 129 -16.25 14.39 9.62
CA GLY A 129 -17.13 14.73 8.51
C GLY A 129 -16.56 14.33 7.16
N ILE A 130 -17.48 14.06 6.22
CA ILE A 130 -17.12 13.65 4.86
C ILE A 130 -16.34 14.74 4.10
N ASP A 131 -16.68 15.99 4.27
CA ASP A 131 -16.03 17.12 3.57
C ASP A 131 -14.54 17.21 3.91
N GLU A 132 -14.18 17.04 5.18
CA GLU A 132 -12.77 17.04 5.62
C GLU A 132 -12.00 15.84 5.04
N ILE A 133 -12.61 14.68 5.01
CA ILE A 133 -11.99 13.47 4.43
C ILE A 133 -11.82 13.62 2.91
N LEU A 134 -12.80 14.18 2.21
CA LEU A 134 -12.69 14.46 0.78
C LEU A 134 -11.65 15.54 0.46
N GLN A 135 -11.50 16.54 1.32
CA GLN A 135 -10.44 17.54 1.17
C GLN A 135 -9.04 16.90 1.26
N ARG A 136 -8.86 15.89 2.13
CA ARG A 136 -7.58 15.17 2.30
C ARG A 136 -7.32 14.12 1.25
N TYR A 137 -8.34 13.36 0.86
CA TYR A 137 -8.20 12.10 0.11
C TYR A 137 -9.08 12.00 -1.14
N GLY A 138 -9.87 13.04 -1.49
CA GLY A 138 -10.83 12.98 -2.59
C GLY A 138 -10.21 12.48 -3.89
N ASN A 139 -9.08 13.03 -4.31
CA ASN A 139 -8.37 12.58 -5.52
C ASN A 139 -7.98 11.08 -5.48
N LEU A 140 -7.73 10.52 -4.28
CA LEU A 140 -7.41 9.11 -4.12
C LEU A 140 -8.68 8.25 -4.13
N PHE A 141 -9.78 8.77 -3.62
CA PHE A 141 -11.10 8.12 -3.71
C PHE A 141 -11.59 8.08 -5.15
N ASP A 142 -11.47 9.20 -5.88
CA ASP A 142 -11.80 9.26 -7.31
C ASP A 142 -10.97 8.26 -8.13
N MET A 143 -9.66 8.19 -7.88
CA MET A 143 -8.78 7.21 -8.54
C MET A 143 -9.18 5.76 -8.18
N TYR A 144 -9.56 5.51 -6.94
CA TYR A 144 -10.02 4.18 -6.52
C TYR A 144 -11.34 3.81 -7.20
N GLU A 145 -12.30 4.73 -7.23
CA GLU A 145 -13.60 4.56 -7.89
C GLU A 145 -13.45 4.32 -9.39
N GLU A 146 -12.58 5.07 -10.07
CA GLU A 146 -12.32 4.89 -11.50
C GLU A 146 -11.81 3.47 -11.83
N ILE A 147 -11.03 2.86 -10.92
CA ILE A 147 -10.49 1.51 -11.10
C ILE A 147 -11.48 0.43 -10.69
N THR A 148 -12.21 0.63 -9.59
CA THR A 148 -12.97 -0.44 -8.91
C THR A 148 -14.48 -0.31 -9.03
N ASP A 149 -14.99 0.81 -9.55
CA ASP A 149 -16.41 1.20 -9.54
C ASP A 149 -17.00 1.31 -8.11
N VAL A 150 -16.15 1.55 -7.10
CA VAL A 150 -16.55 1.70 -5.69
C VAL A 150 -16.05 3.02 -5.14
N ASN A 151 -16.94 3.88 -4.66
CA ASN A 151 -16.58 5.15 -4.02
C ASN A 151 -16.46 4.98 -2.49
N PRO A 152 -15.26 5.14 -1.91
CA PRO A 152 -15.07 5.00 -0.46
C PRO A 152 -15.72 6.14 0.35
N GLY A 153 -16.05 7.26 -0.29
CA GLY A 153 -16.77 8.39 0.31
C GLY A 153 -18.28 8.27 0.23
N GLU A 154 -18.81 7.28 -0.50
CA GLU A 154 -20.23 7.07 -0.62
C GLU A 154 -20.78 6.25 0.56
N LYS A 155 -21.89 6.73 1.14
CA LYS A 155 -22.56 6.02 2.21
C LYS A 155 -23.24 4.75 1.69
N ALA A 156 -22.79 3.60 2.21
CA ALA A 156 -23.31 2.31 1.85
C ALA A 156 -24.64 1.96 2.59
N CYS A 157 -24.68 2.25 3.90
CA CYS A 157 -25.88 1.99 4.71
C CYS A 157 -25.84 2.73 6.04
N THR A 158 -26.99 2.79 6.72
CA THR A 158 -27.10 3.27 8.12
C THR A 158 -27.61 2.11 8.98
N LYS A 159 -26.90 1.77 10.06
CA LYS A 159 -27.31 0.74 11.03
C LYS A 159 -27.27 1.34 12.43
N ASN A 160 -28.37 1.24 13.17
CA ASN A 160 -28.51 1.76 14.53
C ASN A 160 -28.09 3.26 14.67
N GLY A 161 -28.39 4.07 13.64
CA GLY A 161 -28.05 5.49 13.61
C GLY A 161 -26.58 5.78 13.26
N VAL A 162 -25.80 4.78 12.90
CA VAL A 162 -24.40 4.90 12.47
C VAL A 162 -24.31 4.67 10.97
N ASP A 163 -23.67 5.60 10.25
CA ASP A 163 -23.43 5.50 8.83
C ASP A 163 -22.18 4.68 8.54
N TYR A 164 -22.29 3.73 7.62
CA TYR A 164 -21.19 2.91 7.12
C TYR A 164 -20.90 3.26 5.67
N TYR A 165 -19.62 3.28 5.31
CA TYR A 165 -19.12 3.62 3.99
C TYR A 165 -18.49 2.38 3.34
N HIS A 166 -18.27 2.45 2.03
CA HIS A 166 -17.65 1.35 1.29
C HIS A 166 -16.14 1.27 1.66
N PRO A 167 -15.67 0.19 2.32
CA PRO A 167 -14.25 0.05 2.60
C PRO A 167 -13.47 -0.23 1.32
N MET A 168 -12.29 0.36 1.20
CA MET A 168 -11.35 0.07 0.12
C MET A 168 -10.71 -1.29 0.31
N MET A 169 -10.40 -1.99 -0.78
CA MET A 169 -9.58 -3.20 -0.76
C MET A 169 -8.14 -2.82 -1.10
N ILE A 170 -7.19 -3.24 -0.26
CA ILE A 170 -5.76 -3.01 -0.47
C ILE A 170 -4.97 -4.29 -0.31
N PHE A 171 -3.81 -4.38 -1.00
CA PHE A 171 -2.88 -5.50 -0.88
C PHE A 171 -1.43 -5.03 -1.03
N PRO A 172 -0.46 -5.67 -0.35
CA PRO A 172 0.95 -5.34 -0.51
C PRO A 172 1.48 -5.60 -1.91
N ALA A 173 2.25 -4.65 -2.46
CA ALA A 173 2.91 -4.80 -3.76
C ALA A 173 4.35 -4.31 -3.74
N ILE A 174 5.17 -4.84 -4.62
CA ILE A 174 6.53 -4.37 -4.88
C ILE A 174 6.45 -2.91 -5.33
N HIS A 175 7.22 -2.04 -4.68
CA HIS A 175 7.17 -0.61 -4.90
C HIS A 175 8.51 0.00 -5.30
N TYR A 176 9.58 -0.24 -4.54
CA TYR A 176 10.85 0.46 -4.65
C TYR A 176 12.02 -0.51 -4.51
N THR A 177 13.09 -0.29 -5.28
CA THR A 177 14.34 -1.03 -5.12
C THR A 177 15.35 -0.17 -4.37
N MET A 178 15.77 -0.61 -3.17
CA MET A 178 16.87 0.02 -2.44
C MET A 178 18.22 -0.42 -2.98
N GLY A 179 18.31 -1.58 -3.58
CA GLY A 179 19.46 -2.04 -4.33
C GLY A 179 19.48 -1.51 -5.76
N GLY A 180 20.65 -1.45 -6.38
CA GLY A 180 20.79 -0.92 -7.74
C GLY A 180 22.22 -0.98 -8.24
N VAL A 181 22.54 -0.17 -9.23
CA VAL A 181 23.91 -0.02 -9.75
C VAL A 181 24.79 0.55 -8.64
N TRP A 182 25.92 -0.10 -8.41
CA TRP A 182 26.92 0.42 -7.48
C TRP A 182 27.50 1.74 -7.98
N VAL A 183 27.66 2.70 -7.09
CA VAL A 183 28.29 4.00 -7.37
C VAL A 183 29.23 4.38 -6.23
N ASP A 184 30.23 5.17 -6.54
CA ASP A 184 31.08 5.85 -5.56
C ASP A 184 30.40 7.14 -5.03
N TYR A 185 31.14 7.92 -4.23
CA TYR A 185 30.62 9.18 -3.66
C TYR A 185 30.38 10.27 -4.71
N GLU A 186 30.96 10.17 -5.90
CA GLU A 186 30.75 11.07 -7.03
C GLU A 186 29.66 10.53 -7.98
N LEU A 187 28.88 9.53 -7.55
CA LEU A 187 27.82 8.87 -8.30
C LEU A 187 28.29 8.15 -9.58
N GLN A 188 29.61 7.94 -9.74
CA GLN A 188 30.16 7.20 -10.84
C GLN A 188 30.08 5.68 -10.59
N THR A 189 29.68 4.94 -11.63
CA THR A 189 29.62 3.47 -11.58
C THR A 189 31.02 2.87 -11.74
N THR A 190 31.13 1.53 -11.70
CA THR A 190 32.37 0.83 -12.03
C THR A 190 32.78 0.95 -13.50
N ILE A 191 31.93 1.51 -14.36
CA ILE A 191 32.25 1.83 -15.76
C ILE A 191 32.63 3.31 -15.82
N PRO A 192 33.89 3.66 -16.20
CA PRO A 192 34.33 5.05 -16.27
C PRO A 192 33.43 5.91 -17.15
N GLY A 193 33.02 7.08 -16.65
CA GLY A 193 32.15 8.03 -17.37
C GLY A 193 30.67 7.68 -17.35
N LEU A 194 30.27 6.59 -16.69
CA LEU A 194 28.86 6.24 -16.47
C LEU A 194 28.45 6.56 -15.04
N PHE A 195 27.46 7.42 -14.87
CA PHE A 195 26.90 7.82 -13.58
C PHE A 195 25.47 7.24 -13.41
N ALA A 196 25.09 6.93 -12.18
CA ALA A 196 23.74 6.46 -11.87
C ALA A 196 23.20 7.27 -10.68
N ILE A 197 22.03 7.89 -10.86
CA ILE A 197 21.39 8.78 -9.89
C ILE A 197 19.99 8.27 -9.53
N GLY A 198 19.50 8.61 -8.33
CA GLY A 198 18.17 8.26 -7.85
C GLY A 198 17.99 6.74 -7.65
N GLU A 199 16.79 6.24 -7.83
CA GLU A 199 16.42 4.85 -7.55
C GLU A 199 17.24 3.80 -8.31
N CYS A 200 17.88 4.14 -9.43
CA CYS A 200 18.66 3.16 -10.19
C CYS A 200 20.02 2.84 -9.58
N ASN A 201 20.57 3.68 -8.69
CA ASN A 201 21.74 3.36 -7.89
C ASN A 201 21.36 2.62 -6.60
N PHE A 202 22.35 2.04 -5.89
CA PHE A 202 22.10 1.22 -4.69
C PHE A 202 21.75 2.04 -3.46
N SER A 203 21.61 3.28 -3.51
CA SER A 203 21.23 4.26 -2.50
C SER A 203 21.67 4.00 -1.03
N ASP A 204 21.66 5.00 -0.23
CA ASP A 204 21.95 5.00 1.22
C ASP A 204 20.75 4.58 2.10
N HIS A 205 19.63 4.14 1.50
CA HIS A 205 18.44 3.73 2.24
C HIS A 205 18.60 2.41 3.01
N GLY A 206 19.64 1.65 2.77
CA GLY A 206 19.85 0.35 3.39
C GLY A 206 18.75 -0.66 3.03
N ALA A 207 18.28 -1.40 4.02
CA ALA A 207 17.29 -2.45 3.83
C ALA A 207 15.83 -1.95 3.83
N ASN A 208 15.56 -0.72 4.25
CA ASN A 208 14.21 -0.19 4.36
C ASN A 208 14.18 1.34 4.21
N ARG A 209 13.61 1.82 3.12
CA ARG A 209 13.48 3.23 2.79
C ARG A 209 12.33 3.89 3.56
N LEU A 210 12.55 5.08 4.10
CA LEU A 210 11.50 5.93 4.67
C LEU A 210 10.60 6.53 3.56
N GLY A 211 9.36 6.81 3.90
CA GLY A 211 8.43 7.48 2.99
C GLY A 211 8.99 8.82 2.48
N ALA A 212 8.71 9.17 1.22
CA ALA A 212 9.13 10.39 0.52
C ALA A 212 10.65 10.55 0.27
N SER A 213 11.54 9.81 0.94
CA SER A 213 13.00 9.99 0.83
C SER A 213 13.56 9.67 -0.57
N ALA A 214 12.87 8.87 -1.39
CA ALA A 214 13.32 8.58 -2.76
C ALA A 214 13.36 9.82 -3.67
N LEU A 215 12.35 10.69 -3.58
CA LEU A 215 12.34 11.93 -4.35
C LEU A 215 13.43 12.89 -3.85
N MET A 216 13.66 12.95 -2.55
CA MET A 216 14.75 13.75 -1.97
C MET A 216 16.11 13.25 -2.46
N GLN A 217 16.35 11.95 -2.47
CA GLN A 217 17.56 11.36 -3.02
C GLN A 217 17.73 11.74 -4.49
N GLY A 218 16.71 11.51 -5.34
CA GLY A 218 16.81 11.82 -6.76
C GLY A 218 17.08 13.31 -7.04
N LEU A 219 16.54 14.21 -6.22
CA LEU A 219 16.85 15.64 -6.30
C LEU A 219 18.29 15.94 -5.87
N ALA A 220 18.75 15.38 -4.74
CA ALA A 220 20.11 15.57 -4.26
C ALA A 220 21.13 15.05 -5.26
N ASP A 221 20.98 13.82 -5.72
CA ASP A 221 21.86 13.20 -6.72
C ASP A 221 21.89 14.00 -8.04
N GLY A 222 20.74 14.58 -8.43
CA GLY A 222 20.65 15.38 -9.66
C GLY A 222 21.25 16.78 -9.56
N TYR A 223 21.42 17.30 -8.35
CA TYR A 223 22.08 18.59 -8.09
C TYR A 223 23.59 18.44 -7.87
N PHE A 224 24.04 17.28 -7.47
CA PHE A 224 25.44 16.96 -7.19
C PHE A 224 26.27 16.82 -8.49
#